data_a1a89767b45e7a7de0f3acfd2e50b78f
#
_entry.id   a1a89767b45e7a7de0f3acfd2e50b78f
#
_cell.length_a   1.000
_cell.length_b   1.000
_cell.length_c   1.000
_cell.angle_alpha   90.00
_cell.angle_beta   90.00
_cell.angle_gamma   90.00
#
_symmetry.space_group_name_H-M   'P 1'
#
loop_
_entity.id
_entity.type
_entity.pdbx_description
1 polymer ?
#
loop_
_entity_poly.entity_id
_entity_poly.type
_entity_poly.pdbx_seq_one_letter_code
_entity_poly.pdbx_strand_id
1 'polypeptide(L)'
;IPTILDYTYPKLFTLVPRETMVTIMEQSFDSEELGVTLDSLAVHKVFPIFSLGEGKYAKLLHTMVMRMKLKQEKTDEELAQVLEGLREKFGNENVRYEKKENTIVVFKLAVVVAIKDSYSREWTFINYIEDEPLADMLFSKELISKLSEFK
;
A
#
# COMPACT_ATOMS: atom_id res chain seq x y z
N ILE A 1 -9.65 -8.55 5.73
CA ILE A 1 -8.25 -8.45 6.17
C ILE A 1 -7.54 -9.80 6.13
N PRO A 2 -8.04 -10.91 6.71
CA PRO A 2 -7.36 -12.20 6.60
C PRO A 2 -7.09 -12.63 5.17
N THR A 3 -8.04 -12.41 4.26
CA THR A 3 -7.90 -12.76 2.84
C THR A 3 -6.75 -11.99 2.18
N ILE A 4 -6.59 -10.69 2.49
CA ILE A 4 -5.49 -9.88 1.97
C ILE A 4 -4.14 -10.46 2.42
N LEU A 5 -4.05 -10.87 3.67
CA LEU A 5 -2.83 -11.44 4.23
C LEU A 5 -2.51 -12.82 3.64
N ASP A 6 -3.49 -13.56 3.16
CA ASP A 6 -3.28 -14.85 2.50
C ASP A 6 -2.53 -14.70 1.16
N TYR A 7 -2.66 -13.54 0.51
CA TYR A 7 -1.95 -13.21 -0.72
C TYR A 7 -0.69 -12.37 -0.50
N THR A 8 -0.39 -12.03 0.76
CA THR A 8 0.79 -11.24 1.09
C THR A 8 2.04 -12.11 1.08
N TYR A 9 3.15 -11.53 0.60
CA TYR A 9 4.43 -12.23 0.54
C TYR A 9 4.84 -12.75 1.93
N PRO A 10 4.96 -14.09 2.11
CA PRO A 10 5.13 -14.67 3.45
C PRO A 10 6.40 -14.29 4.18
N LYS A 11 7.46 -13.90 3.48
CA LYS A 11 8.69 -13.43 4.11
C LYS A 11 8.44 -12.24 5.04
N LEU A 12 7.41 -11.42 4.77
CA LEU A 12 7.04 -10.32 5.63
C LEU A 12 6.71 -10.80 7.04
N PHE A 13 6.08 -11.95 7.16
CA PHE A 13 5.68 -12.50 8.46
C PHE A 13 6.85 -13.03 9.28
N THR A 14 8.05 -13.14 8.70
CA THR A 14 9.26 -13.41 9.46
C THR A 14 9.77 -12.17 10.19
N LEU A 15 9.38 -10.99 9.72
CA LEU A 15 9.75 -9.70 10.33
C LEU A 15 8.66 -9.18 11.26
N VAL A 16 7.40 -9.32 10.86
CA VAL A 16 6.23 -8.90 11.64
C VAL A 16 5.24 -10.06 11.70
N PRO A 17 4.92 -10.59 12.88
CA PRO A 17 3.97 -11.70 13.01
C PRO A 17 2.63 -11.36 12.37
N ARG A 18 2.00 -12.37 11.74
CA ARG A 18 0.72 -12.21 11.05
C ARG A 18 -0.36 -11.60 11.95
N GLU A 19 -0.45 -12.05 13.19
CA GLU A 19 -1.44 -11.54 14.17
C GLU A 19 -1.23 -10.05 14.46
N THR A 20 0.03 -9.62 14.54
CA THR A 20 0.37 -8.21 14.70
C THR A 20 -0.07 -7.40 13.49
N MET A 21 0.13 -7.93 12.29
CA MET A 21 -0.33 -7.26 11.05
C MET A 21 -1.85 -7.13 11.02
N VAL A 22 -2.59 -8.16 11.44
CA VAL A 22 -4.05 -8.09 11.54
C VAL A 22 -4.47 -6.93 12.44
N THR A 23 -3.88 -6.85 13.62
CA THR A 23 -4.20 -5.78 14.60
C THR A 23 -3.91 -4.39 14.03
N ILE A 24 -2.74 -4.22 13.41
CA ILE A 24 -2.36 -2.94 12.81
C ILE A 24 -3.33 -2.53 11.70
N MET A 25 -3.69 -3.48 10.84
CA MET A 25 -4.61 -3.20 9.73
C MET A 25 -6.01 -2.85 10.22
N GLU A 26 -6.53 -3.59 11.20
CA GLU A 26 -7.85 -3.30 11.78
C GLU A 26 -7.88 -1.90 12.39
N GLN A 27 -6.85 -1.52 13.14
CA GLN A 27 -6.76 -0.18 13.74
C GLN A 27 -6.59 0.91 12.68
N SER A 28 -5.91 0.61 11.58
CA SER A 28 -5.69 1.57 10.50
C SER A 28 -6.95 1.83 9.67
N PHE A 29 -7.80 0.81 9.49
CA PHE A 29 -9.01 0.95 8.69
C PHE A 29 -10.21 1.46 9.48
N ASP A 30 -10.26 1.21 10.77
CA ASP A 30 -11.38 1.66 11.60
C ASP A 30 -10.89 2.03 13.01
N SER A 31 -11.01 3.31 13.33
CA SER A 31 -10.69 3.87 14.64
C SER A 31 -11.86 4.73 15.13
N GLU A 32 -11.75 5.27 16.33
CA GLU A 32 -12.74 6.21 16.87
C GLU A 32 -12.80 7.52 16.08
N GLU A 33 -11.69 7.90 15.45
CA GLU A 33 -11.55 9.15 14.72
C GLU A 33 -11.80 9.02 13.22
N LEU A 34 -11.54 7.85 12.66
CA LEU A 34 -11.43 7.69 11.21
C LEU A 34 -11.91 6.33 10.75
N GLY A 35 -12.76 6.32 9.72
CA GLY A 35 -13.10 5.13 8.96
C GLY A 35 -12.50 5.19 7.57
N VAL A 36 -11.74 4.18 7.19
CA VAL A 36 -11.08 4.12 5.88
C VAL A 36 -11.71 3.02 5.03
N THR A 37 -12.12 3.38 3.81
CA THR A 37 -12.55 2.41 2.81
C THR A 37 -11.70 2.55 1.55
N LEU A 38 -11.48 1.42 0.90
CA LEU A 38 -10.78 1.39 -0.38
C LEU A 38 -11.80 1.21 -1.49
N ASP A 39 -11.91 2.24 -2.33
CA ASP A 39 -12.73 2.23 -3.52
C ASP A 39 -11.84 2.02 -4.75
N SER A 40 -12.41 1.50 -5.81
CA SER A 40 -11.78 1.52 -7.15
C SER A 40 -10.31 1.09 -7.16
N LEU A 41 -10.06 -0.19 -6.88
CA LEU A 41 -8.75 -0.79 -7.09
C LEU A 41 -8.63 -1.22 -8.56
N ALA A 42 -7.62 -0.71 -9.26
CA ALA A 42 -7.40 -1.05 -10.67
C ALA A 42 -5.91 -1.27 -10.96
N VAL A 43 -5.63 -2.32 -11.71
CA VAL A 43 -4.28 -2.54 -12.23
C VAL A 43 -4.07 -1.58 -13.41
N HIS A 44 -3.06 -0.74 -13.30
CA HIS A 44 -2.73 0.24 -14.33
C HIS A 44 -1.75 -0.32 -15.36
N LYS A 45 -0.72 -1.03 -14.88
CA LYS A 45 0.32 -1.61 -15.74
C LYS A 45 0.94 -2.83 -15.08
N VAL A 46 1.21 -3.85 -15.88
CA VAL A 46 1.98 -5.03 -15.46
C VAL A 46 3.23 -5.09 -16.32
N PHE A 47 4.40 -5.05 -15.69
CA PHE A 47 5.66 -5.25 -16.40
C PHE A 47 5.92 -6.74 -16.61
N PRO A 48 6.80 -7.11 -17.56
CA PRO A 48 7.08 -8.52 -17.83
C PRO A 48 7.60 -9.28 -16.63
N ILE A 49 7.19 -10.54 -16.50
CA ILE A 49 7.71 -11.46 -15.49
C ILE A 49 9.17 -11.76 -15.80
N PHE A 50 10.00 -11.71 -14.77
CA PHE A 50 11.41 -12.10 -14.89
C PHE A 50 11.80 -13.09 -13.80
N SER A 51 12.87 -13.84 -14.06
CA SER A 51 13.43 -14.80 -13.10
C SER A 51 14.73 -14.25 -12.53
N LEU A 52 14.94 -14.49 -11.23
CA LEU A 52 16.17 -14.16 -10.53
C LEU A 52 16.44 -15.26 -9.51
N GLY A 53 17.51 -16.03 -9.68
CA GLY A 53 17.74 -17.23 -8.90
C GLY A 53 16.60 -18.23 -9.12
N GLU A 54 16.03 -18.73 -8.03
CA GLU A 54 14.88 -19.66 -8.08
C GLU A 54 13.54 -18.96 -8.10
N GLY A 55 13.53 -17.64 -7.96
CA GLY A 55 12.31 -16.85 -7.88
C GLY A 55 11.84 -16.27 -9.20
N LYS A 56 10.54 -16.03 -9.28
CA LYS A 56 9.89 -15.27 -10.37
C LYS A 56 9.24 -14.04 -9.80
N TYR A 57 9.35 -12.94 -10.52
CA TYR A 57 8.94 -11.62 -10.04
C TYR A 57 8.27 -10.83 -11.15
N ALA A 58 7.35 -9.97 -10.77
CA ALA A 58 6.79 -8.98 -11.68
C ALA A 58 6.47 -7.70 -10.93
N LYS A 59 6.74 -6.58 -11.55
CA LYS A 59 6.38 -5.26 -11.04
C LYS A 59 5.02 -4.87 -11.60
N LEU A 60 4.13 -4.37 -10.74
CA LEU A 60 2.81 -3.90 -11.14
C LEU A 60 2.59 -2.48 -10.62
N LEU A 61 1.91 -1.69 -11.42
CA LEU A 61 1.39 -0.39 -10.98
C LEU A 61 -0.12 -0.54 -10.82
N HIS A 62 -0.63 -0.10 -9.68
CA HIS A 62 -2.08 -0.07 -9.47
C HIS A 62 -2.51 1.28 -8.93
N THR A 63 -3.75 1.61 -9.23
CA THR A 63 -4.39 2.81 -8.70
C THR A 63 -5.44 2.42 -7.68
N MET A 64 -5.61 3.25 -6.67
CA MET A 64 -6.67 3.09 -5.70
C MET A 64 -7.24 4.45 -5.31
N VAL A 65 -8.50 4.44 -4.93
CA VAL A 65 -9.14 5.57 -4.29
C VAL A 65 -9.41 5.18 -2.85
N MET A 66 -8.88 5.96 -1.94
CA MET A 66 -9.07 5.76 -0.51
C MET A 66 -10.01 6.82 0.03
N ARG A 67 -11.09 6.41 0.69
CA ARG A 67 -12.04 7.33 1.31
C ARG A 67 -11.84 7.28 2.83
N MET A 68 -11.55 8.42 3.40
CA MET A 68 -11.27 8.57 4.82
C MET A 68 -12.40 9.40 5.44
N LYS A 69 -13.37 8.71 6.04
CA LYS A 69 -14.49 9.36 6.70
C LYS A 69 -14.07 9.82 8.09
N LEU A 70 -14.17 11.11 8.35
CA LEU A 70 -13.89 11.67 9.67
C LEU A 70 -15.13 11.43 10.56
N LYS A 71 -14.94 10.73 11.66
CA LYS A 71 -16.04 10.39 12.61
C LYS A 71 -16.32 11.51 13.61
N GLN A 72 -15.39 12.47 13.71
CA GLN A 72 -15.52 13.62 14.60
C GLN A 72 -15.44 14.91 13.80
N GLU A 73 -16.17 15.93 14.27
CA GLU A 73 -16.03 17.24 13.68
C GLU A 73 -14.68 17.84 14.04
N LYS A 74 -14.02 18.42 13.05
CA LYS A 74 -12.76 19.12 13.21
C LYS A 74 -12.96 20.61 12.95
N THR A 75 -12.19 21.44 13.65
CA THR A 75 -12.14 22.87 13.34
C THR A 75 -11.51 23.05 11.95
N ASP A 76 -11.74 24.21 11.34
CA ASP A 76 -11.15 24.53 10.03
C ASP A 76 -9.62 24.45 10.06
N GLU A 77 -8.99 24.85 11.16
CA GLU A 77 -7.55 24.74 11.34
C GLU A 77 -7.07 23.30 11.40
N GLU A 78 -7.74 22.47 12.18
CA GLU A 78 -7.40 21.03 12.31
C GLU A 78 -7.55 20.33 10.97
N LEU A 79 -8.63 20.59 10.26
CA LEU A 79 -8.87 20.04 8.94
C LEU A 79 -7.81 20.49 7.93
N ALA A 80 -7.45 21.78 7.94
CA ALA A 80 -6.41 22.30 7.07
C ALA A 80 -5.08 21.62 7.30
N GLN A 81 -4.71 21.36 8.55
CA GLN A 81 -3.47 20.66 8.89
C GLN A 81 -3.47 19.20 8.39
N VAL A 82 -4.58 18.49 8.54
CA VAL A 82 -4.74 17.12 8.05
C VAL A 82 -4.61 17.08 6.53
N LEU A 83 -5.30 17.97 5.83
CA LEU A 83 -5.25 18.05 4.37
C LEU A 83 -3.86 18.42 3.86
N GLU A 84 -3.17 19.36 4.53
CA GLU A 84 -1.80 19.72 4.17
C GLU A 84 -0.85 18.53 4.27
N GLY A 85 -0.90 17.79 5.38
CA GLY A 85 -0.08 16.60 5.56
C GLY A 85 -0.34 15.52 4.51
N LEU A 86 -1.60 15.29 4.15
CA LEU A 86 -1.96 14.33 3.12
C LEU A 86 -1.52 14.81 1.73
N ARG A 87 -1.62 16.10 1.44
CA ARG A 87 -1.18 16.68 0.17
C ARG A 87 0.33 16.62 0.00
N GLU A 88 1.07 16.80 1.07
CA GLU A 88 2.53 16.62 1.05
C GLU A 88 2.91 15.19 0.72
N LYS A 89 2.15 14.22 1.25
CA LYS A 89 2.42 12.79 1.06
C LYS A 89 1.96 12.28 -0.31
N PHE A 90 0.79 12.69 -0.78
CA PHE A 90 0.14 12.11 -1.97
C PHE A 90 0.06 13.05 -3.17
N GLY A 91 0.39 14.32 -3.02
CA GLY A 91 0.24 15.35 -4.06
C GLY A 91 -1.04 16.17 -3.89
N ASN A 92 -0.95 17.46 -4.23
CA ASN A 92 -2.06 18.40 -4.05
C ASN A 92 -3.32 18.00 -4.83
N GLU A 93 -3.14 17.59 -6.09
CA GLU A 93 -4.23 17.18 -6.98
C GLU A 93 -4.86 15.85 -6.60
N ASN A 94 -4.22 15.05 -5.75
CA ASN A 94 -4.65 13.71 -5.38
C ASN A 94 -5.46 13.66 -4.08
N VAL A 95 -5.64 14.80 -3.41
CA VAL A 95 -6.35 14.88 -2.14
C VAL A 95 -7.49 15.87 -2.27
N ARG A 96 -8.71 15.39 -2.00
CA ARG A 96 -9.93 16.19 -2.08
C ARG A 96 -10.76 16.02 -0.81
N TYR A 97 -11.34 17.09 -0.32
CA TYR A 97 -12.26 17.04 0.81
C TYR A 97 -13.70 17.22 0.32
N GLU A 98 -14.54 16.25 0.64
CA GLU A 98 -15.99 16.30 0.39
C GLU A 98 -16.71 16.73 1.66
N LYS A 99 -17.06 18.00 1.74
CA LYS A 99 -17.65 18.62 2.94
C LYS A 99 -18.98 17.99 3.36
N LYS A 100 -19.82 17.65 2.39
CA LYS A 100 -21.14 17.06 2.62
C LYS A 100 -21.09 15.79 3.45
N GLU A 101 -20.09 14.94 3.20
CA GLU A 101 -19.93 13.65 3.84
C GLU A 101 -18.83 13.62 4.90
N ASN A 102 -18.17 14.77 5.12
CA ASN A 102 -17.01 14.88 6.00
C ASN A 102 -15.97 13.80 5.70
N THR A 103 -15.65 13.65 4.42
CA THR A 103 -14.78 12.58 3.90
C THR A 103 -13.64 13.17 3.09
N ILE A 104 -12.43 12.68 3.36
CA ILE A 104 -11.25 13.01 2.55
C ILE A 104 -11.09 11.88 1.53
N VAL A 105 -10.95 12.25 0.26
CA VAL A 105 -10.74 11.30 -0.84
C VAL A 105 -9.31 11.43 -1.33
N VAL A 106 -8.57 10.33 -1.29
CA VAL A 106 -7.18 10.27 -1.73
C VAL A 106 -7.05 9.33 -2.92
N PHE A 107 -6.53 9.84 -4.01
CA PHE A 107 -6.13 9.04 -5.17
C PHE A 107 -4.67 8.65 -5.03
N LYS A 108 -4.37 7.38 -5.20
CA LYS A 108 -3.01 6.86 -5.05
C LYS A 108 -2.62 5.95 -6.19
N LEU A 109 -1.43 6.18 -6.73
CA LEU A 109 -0.73 5.24 -7.60
C LEU A 109 0.33 4.54 -6.75
N ALA A 110 0.32 3.23 -6.75
CA ALA A 110 1.23 2.43 -5.94
C ALA A 110 1.90 1.34 -6.76
N VAL A 111 3.07 0.93 -6.30
CA VAL A 111 3.82 -0.18 -6.87
C VAL A 111 3.63 -1.42 -6.02
N VAL A 112 3.34 -2.53 -6.66
CA VAL A 112 3.27 -3.85 -6.05
C VAL A 112 4.26 -4.76 -6.75
N VAL A 113 4.95 -5.59 -5.99
CA VAL A 113 5.77 -6.67 -6.54
C VAL A 113 5.05 -7.98 -6.34
N ALA A 114 4.83 -8.70 -7.44
CA ALA A 114 4.35 -10.07 -7.42
C ALA A 114 5.55 -11.00 -7.29
N ILE A 115 5.48 -11.96 -6.39
CA ILE A 115 6.59 -12.83 -6.04
C ILE A 115 6.15 -14.28 -5.96
N LYS A 116 6.92 -15.15 -6.60
CA LYS A 116 6.79 -16.60 -6.51
C LYS A 116 8.19 -17.17 -6.31
N ASP A 117 8.50 -17.61 -5.08
CA ASP A 117 9.85 -18.07 -4.71
C ASP A 117 9.80 -19.20 -3.68
N SER A 118 10.88 -19.40 -2.95
CA SER A 118 10.97 -20.46 -1.92
C SER A 118 10.03 -20.25 -0.74
N TYR A 119 9.53 -19.05 -0.51
CA TYR A 119 8.58 -18.74 0.56
C TYR A 119 7.14 -19.09 0.20
N SER A 120 6.80 -19.13 -1.10
CA SER A 120 5.48 -19.54 -1.57
C SER A 120 5.54 -20.04 -3.00
N ARG A 121 4.89 -21.17 -3.26
CA ARG A 121 4.73 -21.74 -4.60
C ARG A 121 3.64 -21.02 -5.40
N GLU A 122 2.80 -20.28 -4.71
CA GLU A 122 1.77 -19.44 -5.34
C GLU A 122 2.28 -18.01 -5.46
N TRP A 123 1.68 -17.27 -6.38
CA TRP A 123 1.96 -15.84 -6.49
C TRP A 123 1.48 -15.13 -5.23
N THR A 124 2.39 -14.34 -4.65
CA THR A 124 2.09 -13.46 -3.53
C THR A 124 2.50 -12.04 -3.88
N PHE A 125 2.05 -11.08 -3.08
CA PHE A 125 2.16 -9.68 -3.43
C PHE A 125 2.60 -8.86 -2.23
N ILE A 126 3.37 -7.82 -2.49
CA ILE A 126 3.73 -6.85 -1.46
C ILE A 126 3.89 -5.46 -2.07
N ASN A 127 3.44 -4.45 -1.33
CA ASN A 127 3.69 -3.06 -1.72
C ASN A 127 5.19 -2.79 -1.68
N TYR A 128 5.67 -2.10 -2.69
CA TYR A 128 7.07 -1.76 -2.82
C TYR A 128 7.24 -0.24 -2.83
N ILE A 129 8.03 0.25 -1.89
CA ILE A 129 8.41 1.65 -1.83
C ILE A 129 9.94 1.68 -1.86
N GLU A 130 10.48 2.28 -2.93
CA GLU A 130 11.92 2.41 -3.12
C GLU A 130 12.51 3.23 -1.96
N ASP A 131 13.72 2.86 -1.54
CA ASP A 131 14.47 3.49 -0.46
C ASP A 131 13.87 3.35 0.95
N GLU A 132 12.81 2.55 1.12
CA GLU A 132 12.33 2.20 2.46
C GLU A 132 13.11 1.03 3.05
N PRO A 133 13.39 1.06 4.39
CA PRO A 133 14.12 -0.02 5.05
C PRO A 133 13.50 -1.40 4.88
N LEU A 134 12.18 -1.49 4.79
CA LEU A 134 11.46 -2.75 4.62
C LEU A 134 11.83 -3.44 3.29
N ALA A 135 12.01 -2.67 2.22
CA ALA A 135 12.42 -3.21 0.93
C ALA A 135 13.80 -3.87 1.04
N ASP A 136 14.74 -3.23 1.73
CA ASP A 136 16.08 -3.77 1.93
C ASP A 136 16.09 -5.04 2.79
N MET A 137 15.14 -5.18 3.70
CA MET A 137 14.98 -6.36 4.54
C MET A 137 14.35 -7.55 3.80
N LEU A 138 13.45 -7.27 2.86
CA LEU A 138 12.70 -8.30 2.15
C LEU A 138 13.37 -8.74 0.86
N PHE A 139 14.06 -7.83 0.17
CA PHE A 139 14.58 -8.05 -1.18
C PHE A 139 16.09 -7.97 -1.24
N SER A 140 16.69 -8.81 -2.08
CA SER A 140 18.11 -8.71 -2.39
C SER A 140 18.42 -7.42 -3.18
N LYS A 141 19.65 -6.96 -3.11
CA LYS A 141 20.10 -5.80 -3.90
C LYS A 141 19.92 -6.02 -5.40
N GLU A 142 20.12 -7.24 -5.86
CA GLU A 142 19.92 -7.60 -7.27
C GLU A 142 18.46 -7.45 -7.68
N LEU A 143 17.53 -7.89 -6.84
CA LEU A 143 16.09 -7.74 -7.10
C LEU A 143 15.69 -6.27 -7.13
N ILE A 144 16.13 -5.47 -6.16
CA ILE A 144 15.84 -4.03 -6.11
C ILE A 144 16.38 -3.34 -7.37
N SER A 145 17.60 -3.65 -7.77
CA SER A 145 18.21 -3.10 -8.99
C SER A 145 17.40 -3.48 -10.24
N LYS A 146 16.95 -4.72 -10.32
CA LYS A 146 16.14 -5.19 -11.45
C LYS A 146 14.79 -4.49 -11.50
N LEU A 147 14.12 -4.32 -10.36
CA LEU A 147 12.85 -3.61 -10.27
C LEU A 147 12.96 -2.15 -10.72
N SER A 148 14.09 -1.49 -10.46
CA SER A 148 14.32 -0.10 -10.85
C SER A 148 14.47 0.09 -12.37
N GLU A 149 14.77 -0.96 -13.12
CA GLU A 149 14.86 -0.90 -14.58
C GLU A 149 13.50 -0.71 -15.26
N PHE A 150 12.40 -1.10 -14.59
CA PHE A 150 11.04 -0.97 -15.12
C PHE A 150 10.45 0.39 -14.72
N LYS A 151 10.12 1.20 -15.72
CA LYS A 151 9.60 2.57 -15.52
C LYS A 151 8.32 2.82 -16.29
#